data_96cad1bd9410bdf1a0f3facb33ac91ad
#
_entry.id   96cad1bd9410bdf1a0f3facb33ac91ad
#
_cell.length_a   1.000
_cell.length_b   1.000
_cell.length_c   1.000
_cell.angle_alpha   90.00
_cell.angle_beta   90.00
_cell.angle_gamma   90.00
#
_symmetry.space_group_name_H-M   'P 1'
#
loop_
_entity.id
_entity.type
_entity.pdbx_description
1 polymer ?
#
loop_
_entity_poly.entity_id
_entity_poly.type
_entity_poly.pdbx_seq_one_letter_code
_entity_poly.pdbx_strand_id
1 'polypeptide(L)'
;MKNIEKYRNLIAKGEVDALLLTSKHNRMYAAEYCVAEGVSVICKEESYYFTDFRYIEAAQKNLPGFTVVMTDADHPYTKLINDAIAAHTVKTLGFEDDSLTVEEYTLYNTKLNAVLHPYSAEINAPRQSKEPWEIEYMKKAQEITDRTFEDLLNVIRPGMTEKELCAELIYRLYKFGSEGPSFDPITISGPNTSLPHGVPSERELQYGDFVTMDFGCLYHGYCSDMTRTIALGYVSEKMDKVYHTVLEAQLAGIAATKAGVTGKAMDAAARKVIDDAGFVGCFGHSYGHSLGLLIHEAPNASMRNDKPMPA
;
A
#
# COMPACT_ATOMS: atom_id res chain seq x y z
N MET A 1 9.94 14.24 -11.39
CA MET A 1 10.22 13.43 -12.62
C MET A 1 8.99 12.56 -12.87
N LYS A 2 8.62 12.26 -14.14
CA LYS A 2 7.56 11.28 -14.39
C LYS A 2 8.03 9.88 -13.94
N ASN A 3 7.14 9.10 -13.37
CA ASN A 3 7.49 7.78 -12.83
C ASN A 3 8.00 6.81 -13.92
N ILE A 4 7.46 6.91 -15.13
CA ILE A 4 7.93 6.11 -16.26
C ILE A 4 9.42 6.35 -16.58
N GLU A 5 9.92 7.58 -16.37
CA GLU A 5 11.33 7.90 -16.58
C GLU A 5 12.22 7.25 -15.51
N LYS A 6 11.70 7.01 -14.31
CA LYS A 6 12.43 6.25 -13.29
C LYS A 6 12.66 4.80 -13.76
N TYR A 7 11.65 4.18 -14.40
CA TYR A 7 11.78 2.84 -14.98
C TYR A 7 12.74 2.82 -16.20
N ARG A 8 12.67 3.82 -17.07
CA ARG A 8 13.62 3.97 -18.18
C ARG A 8 15.06 4.13 -17.69
N ASN A 9 15.26 4.82 -16.58
CA ASN A 9 16.58 4.93 -15.93
C ASN A 9 17.08 3.58 -15.37
N LEU A 10 16.19 2.69 -14.91
CA LEU A 10 16.59 1.32 -14.55
C LEU A 10 17.08 0.55 -15.77
N ILE A 11 16.35 0.60 -16.88
CA ILE A 11 16.75 -0.03 -18.14
C ILE A 11 18.08 0.53 -18.64
N ALA A 12 18.31 1.83 -18.49
CA ALA A 12 19.55 2.49 -18.90
C ALA A 12 20.80 2.00 -18.14
N LYS A 13 20.66 1.34 -16.98
CA LYS A 13 21.77 0.69 -16.26
C LYS A 13 22.31 -0.54 -17.01
N GLY A 14 21.54 -1.13 -17.93
CA GLY A 14 21.97 -2.18 -18.85
C GLY A 14 21.89 -3.60 -18.30
N GLU A 15 21.24 -3.83 -17.16
CA GLU A 15 20.99 -5.17 -16.61
C GLU A 15 19.85 -5.88 -17.34
N VAL A 16 18.85 -5.10 -17.78
CA VAL A 16 17.70 -5.56 -18.57
C VAL A 16 17.46 -4.60 -19.73
N ASP A 17 16.88 -5.10 -20.82
CA ASP A 17 16.58 -4.30 -22.02
C ASP A 17 15.19 -3.67 -21.97
N ALA A 18 14.25 -4.26 -21.20
CA ALA A 18 12.90 -3.78 -20.98
C ALA A 18 12.33 -4.33 -19.66
N LEU A 19 11.19 -3.79 -19.20
CA LEU A 19 10.48 -4.25 -18.02
C LEU A 19 9.09 -4.76 -18.40
N LEU A 20 8.67 -5.87 -17.82
CA LEU A 20 7.34 -6.43 -17.88
C LEU A 20 6.64 -6.15 -16.54
N LEU A 21 5.62 -5.29 -16.56
CA LEU A 21 4.83 -4.93 -15.39
C LEU A 21 3.47 -5.61 -15.46
N THR A 22 3.22 -6.51 -14.56
CA THR A 22 1.97 -7.28 -14.44
C THR A 22 1.15 -6.89 -13.23
N SER A 23 1.80 -6.46 -12.13
CA SER A 23 1.09 -5.99 -10.95
C SER A 23 0.32 -4.69 -11.23
N LYS A 24 -0.87 -4.58 -10.65
CA LYS A 24 -1.69 -3.36 -10.74
C LYS A 24 -0.89 -2.13 -10.28
N HIS A 25 -0.17 -2.25 -9.16
CA HIS A 25 0.51 -1.12 -8.52
C HIS A 25 1.67 -0.58 -9.35
N ASN A 26 2.49 -1.44 -9.95
CA ASN A 26 3.59 -0.98 -10.78
C ASN A 26 3.10 -0.46 -12.15
N ARG A 27 2.01 -1.01 -12.70
CA ARG A 27 1.34 -0.42 -13.87
C ARG A 27 0.77 0.96 -13.56
N MET A 28 0.10 1.13 -12.40
CA MET A 28 -0.40 2.43 -11.93
C MET A 28 0.74 3.43 -11.72
N TYR A 29 1.84 2.98 -11.10
CA TYR A 29 3.00 3.82 -10.86
C TYR A 29 3.63 4.31 -12.18
N ALA A 30 3.82 3.42 -13.15
CA ALA A 30 4.35 3.78 -14.46
C ALA A 30 3.44 4.75 -15.22
N ALA A 31 2.13 4.54 -15.12
CA ALA A 31 1.12 5.31 -15.84
C ALA A 31 0.74 6.63 -15.15
N GLU A 32 1.05 6.81 -13.87
CA GLU A 32 0.56 7.91 -13.01
C GLU A 32 -0.98 8.01 -13.05
N TYR A 33 -1.66 6.88 -13.23
CA TYR A 33 -3.10 6.77 -13.37
C TYR A 33 -3.61 5.45 -12.81
N CYS A 34 -4.81 5.46 -12.24
CA CYS A 34 -5.47 4.26 -11.74
C CYS A 34 -5.89 3.37 -12.91
N VAL A 35 -4.98 2.50 -13.35
CA VAL A 35 -5.20 1.59 -14.47
C VAL A 35 -6.04 0.37 -14.04
N ALA A 36 -6.80 -0.15 -15.01
CA ALA A 36 -7.55 -1.38 -14.88
C ALA A 36 -6.66 -2.64 -15.14
N GLU A 37 -7.28 -3.73 -15.54
CA GLU A 37 -6.59 -4.96 -15.94
C GLU A 37 -5.71 -4.74 -17.18
N GLY A 38 -4.61 -5.46 -17.25
CA GLY A 38 -3.70 -5.40 -18.39
C GLY A 38 -2.27 -5.77 -18.03
N VAL A 39 -1.38 -5.56 -18.99
CA VAL A 39 0.07 -5.78 -18.87
C VAL A 39 0.79 -4.59 -19.51
N SER A 40 1.89 -4.13 -18.92
CA SER A 40 2.73 -3.08 -19.51
C SER A 40 4.11 -3.63 -19.87
N VAL A 41 4.63 -3.22 -21.01
CA VAL A 41 6.04 -3.39 -21.39
C VAL A 41 6.66 -2.02 -21.49
N ILE A 42 7.66 -1.76 -20.66
CA ILE A 42 8.42 -0.50 -20.69
C ILE A 42 9.74 -0.76 -21.38
N CYS A 43 9.91 -0.14 -22.53
CA CYS A 43 11.16 -0.12 -23.27
C CYS A 43 11.90 1.20 -23.06
N LYS A 44 13.12 1.31 -23.57
CA LYS A 44 13.98 2.48 -23.40
C LYS A 44 13.36 3.79 -23.89
N GLU A 45 12.67 3.74 -25.02
CA GLU A 45 12.09 4.93 -25.68
C GLU A 45 10.55 4.87 -25.72
N GLU A 46 9.97 3.68 -25.83
CA GLU A 46 8.54 3.47 -25.98
C GLU A 46 8.00 2.61 -24.83
N SER A 47 6.71 2.75 -24.56
CA SER A 47 6.02 2.00 -23.51
C SER A 47 4.67 1.53 -24.01
N TYR A 48 4.35 0.28 -23.75
CA TYR A 48 3.13 -0.37 -24.20
C TYR A 48 2.23 -0.67 -23.02
N TYR A 49 0.92 -0.52 -23.24
CA TYR A 49 -0.11 -0.98 -22.33
C TYR A 49 -1.07 -1.89 -23.11
N PHE A 50 -1.10 -3.16 -22.75
CA PHE A 50 -1.97 -4.17 -23.33
C PHE A 50 -3.16 -4.42 -22.41
N THR A 51 -4.38 -4.32 -22.94
CA THR A 51 -5.61 -4.55 -22.19
C THR A 51 -6.72 -5.07 -23.09
N ASP A 52 -7.80 -5.56 -22.50
CA ASP A 52 -8.92 -6.11 -23.27
C ASP A 52 -10.00 -5.06 -23.61
N PHE A 53 -11.01 -5.50 -24.36
CA PHE A 53 -12.13 -4.67 -24.83
C PHE A 53 -12.83 -3.88 -23.72
N ARG A 54 -12.89 -4.40 -22.49
CA ARG A 54 -13.58 -3.75 -21.36
C ARG A 54 -12.91 -2.44 -20.94
N TYR A 55 -11.62 -2.31 -21.18
CA TYR A 55 -10.80 -1.22 -20.63
C TYR A 55 -10.07 -0.39 -21.68
N ILE A 56 -10.09 -0.79 -22.96
CA ILE A 56 -9.30 -0.19 -24.04
C ILE A 56 -9.61 1.31 -24.21
N GLU A 57 -10.88 1.71 -24.20
CA GLU A 57 -11.29 3.12 -24.37
C GLU A 57 -10.75 4.00 -23.24
N ALA A 58 -10.90 3.55 -21.99
CA ALA A 58 -10.40 4.27 -20.83
C ALA A 58 -8.86 4.38 -20.85
N ALA A 59 -8.17 3.30 -21.24
CA ALA A 59 -6.72 3.28 -21.34
C ALA A 59 -6.22 4.23 -22.43
N GLN A 60 -6.80 4.22 -23.63
CA GLN A 60 -6.44 5.12 -24.73
C GLN A 60 -6.63 6.60 -24.36
N LYS A 61 -7.68 6.90 -23.59
CA LYS A 61 -7.98 8.27 -23.16
C LYS A 61 -7.00 8.79 -22.08
N ASN A 62 -6.57 7.92 -21.17
CA ASN A 62 -5.90 8.33 -19.94
C ASN A 62 -4.41 7.97 -19.88
N LEU A 63 -3.87 7.24 -20.86
CA LEU A 63 -2.47 6.83 -20.91
C LEU A 63 -1.71 7.42 -22.10
N PRO A 64 -1.58 8.77 -22.18
CA PRO A 64 -0.98 9.42 -23.37
C PRO A 64 0.51 9.10 -23.57
N GLY A 65 1.18 8.52 -22.57
CA GLY A 65 2.58 8.10 -22.64
C GLY A 65 2.79 6.64 -23.06
N PHE A 66 1.70 5.94 -23.44
CA PHE A 66 1.75 4.54 -23.82
C PHE A 66 1.15 4.31 -25.21
N THR A 67 1.72 3.38 -25.95
CA THR A 67 1.07 2.75 -27.10
C THR A 67 0.10 1.70 -26.55
N VAL A 68 -1.20 2.06 -26.55
CA VAL A 68 -2.27 1.21 -25.97
C VAL A 68 -2.82 0.28 -27.04
N VAL A 69 -2.73 -1.03 -26.81
CA VAL A 69 -3.16 -2.07 -27.77
C VAL A 69 -4.15 -3.03 -27.12
N MET A 70 -5.21 -3.36 -27.87
CA MET A 70 -6.21 -4.31 -27.41
C MET A 70 -5.74 -5.75 -27.59
N THR A 71 -5.89 -6.58 -26.55
CA THR A 71 -5.74 -8.04 -26.62
C THR A 71 -7.06 -8.69 -27.02
N ASP A 72 -6.97 -9.73 -27.83
CA ASP A 72 -8.08 -10.57 -28.28
C ASP A 72 -7.62 -12.02 -28.50
N ALA A 73 -8.47 -12.87 -29.08
CA ALA A 73 -8.15 -14.27 -29.33
C ALA A 73 -6.98 -14.45 -30.33
N ASP A 74 -6.84 -13.57 -31.32
CA ASP A 74 -5.80 -13.61 -32.35
C ASP A 74 -4.52 -12.89 -31.88
N HIS A 75 -4.66 -11.99 -30.90
CA HIS A 75 -3.58 -11.16 -30.31
C HIS A 75 -3.53 -11.31 -28.78
N PRO A 76 -3.20 -12.51 -28.25
CA PRO A 76 -3.03 -12.70 -26.81
C PRO A 76 -1.85 -11.91 -26.26
N TYR A 77 -1.83 -11.66 -24.95
CA TYR A 77 -0.74 -10.90 -24.30
C TYR A 77 0.65 -11.38 -24.70
N THR A 78 0.88 -12.69 -24.77
CA THR A 78 2.20 -13.26 -25.15
C THR A 78 2.63 -12.85 -26.56
N LYS A 79 1.69 -12.72 -27.49
CA LYS A 79 1.98 -12.25 -28.86
C LYS A 79 2.30 -10.76 -28.83
N LEU A 80 1.48 -9.94 -28.20
CA LEU A 80 1.69 -8.48 -28.12
C LEU A 80 3.01 -8.13 -27.41
N ILE A 81 3.36 -8.86 -26.34
CA ILE A 81 4.64 -8.72 -25.67
C ILE A 81 5.80 -9.10 -26.62
N ASN A 82 5.69 -10.19 -27.38
CA ASN A 82 6.70 -10.59 -28.35
C ASN A 82 6.83 -9.58 -29.49
N ASP A 83 5.75 -8.97 -29.94
CA ASP A 83 5.81 -7.90 -30.95
C ASP A 83 6.62 -6.69 -30.42
N ALA A 84 6.42 -6.29 -29.16
CA ALA A 84 7.21 -5.24 -28.51
C ALA A 84 8.70 -5.67 -28.32
N ILE A 85 8.94 -6.91 -27.88
CA ILE A 85 10.30 -7.49 -27.78
C ILE A 85 11.04 -7.41 -29.10
N ALA A 86 10.37 -7.78 -30.20
CA ALA A 86 10.96 -7.76 -31.55
C ALA A 86 11.24 -6.33 -32.03
N ALA A 87 10.28 -5.41 -31.82
CA ALA A 87 10.39 -4.02 -32.25
C ALA A 87 11.60 -3.30 -31.60
N HIS A 88 11.91 -3.64 -30.35
CA HIS A 88 13.00 -3.02 -29.58
C HIS A 88 14.23 -3.92 -29.39
N THR A 89 14.28 -5.05 -30.03
CA THR A 89 15.43 -6.00 -29.99
C THR A 89 15.76 -6.42 -28.54
N VAL A 90 14.72 -6.61 -27.70
CA VAL A 90 14.85 -6.97 -26.28
C VAL A 90 15.37 -8.40 -26.16
N LYS A 91 16.47 -8.60 -25.43
CA LYS A 91 17.04 -9.92 -25.13
C LYS A 91 16.75 -10.36 -23.70
N THR A 92 16.76 -9.41 -22.77
CA THR A 92 16.53 -9.63 -21.35
C THR A 92 15.37 -8.76 -20.89
N LEU A 93 14.33 -9.40 -20.35
CA LEU A 93 13.11 -8.78 -19.88
C LEU A 93 13.03 -8.88 -18.36
N GLY A 94 13.19 -7.75 -17.65
CA GLY A 94 13.02 -7.68 -16.19
C GLY A 94 11.56 -7.85 -15.85
N PHE A 95 11.22 -8.70 -14.90
CA PHE A 95 9.84 -8.97 -14.50
C PHE A 95 9.64 -8.95 -12.99
N GLU A 96 8.40 -8.86 -12.57
CA GLU A 96 7.98 -8.84 -11.16
C GLU A 96 7.87 -10.28 -10.61
N ASP A 97 8.96 -10.80 -10.06
CA ASP A 97 9.04 -12.15 -9.49
C ASP A 97 8.32 -12.29 -8.13
N ASP A 98 7.93 -11.19 -7.53
CA ASP A 98 7.08 -11.13 -6.34
C ASP A 98 5.56 -11.05 -6.63
N SER A 99 5.20 -10.93 -7.91
CA SER A 99 3.81 -10.72 -8.34
C SER A 99 3.28 -11.83 -9.25
N LEU A 100 4.11 -12.37 -10.16
CA LEU A 100 3.67 -13.44 -11.07
C LEU A 100 3.38 -14.74 -10.31
N THR A 101 2.25 -15.36 -10.66
CA THR A 101 2.01 -16.75 -10.26
C THR A 101 2.99 -17.70 -10.97
N VAL A 102 3.18 -18.90 -10.43
CA VAL A 102 4.01 -19.94 -11.10
C VAL A 102 3.46 -20.29 -12.47
N GLU A 103 2.14 -20.28 -12.66
CA GLU A 103 1.49 -20.53 -13.95
C GLU A 103 1.83 -19.44 -14.96
N GLU A 104 1.67 -18.17 -14.60
CA GLU A 104 2.01 -17.02 -15.45
C GLU A 104 3.50 -16.98 -15.81
N TYR A 105 4.37 -17.21 -14.82
CA TYR A 105 5.81 -17.31 -15.08
C TYR A 105 6.12 -18.43 -16.07
N THR A 106 5.54 -19.61 -15.91
CA THR A 106 5.74 -20.75 -16.81
C THR A 106 5.27 -20.43 -18.23
N LEU A 107 4.10 -19.78 -18.35
CA LEU A 107 3.56 -19.34 -19.63
C LEU A 107 4.52 -18.34 -20.31
N TYR A 108 4.93 -17.29 -19.61
CA TYR A 108 5.79 -16.26 -20.17
C TYR A 108 7.19 -16.81 -20.48
N ASN A 109 7.78 -17.59 -19.58
CA ASN A 109 9.10 -18.19 -19.81
C ASN A 109 9.13 -19.15 -21.01
N THR A 110 7.98 -19.77 -21.34
CA THR A 110 7.86 -20.69 -22.48
C THR A 110 7.53 -19.97 -23.80
N LYS A 111 6.78 -18.86 -23.73
CA LYS A 111 6.20 -18.23 -24.92
C LYS A 111 6.88 -16.92 -25.34
N LEU A 112 7.62 -16.26 -24.45
CA LEU A 112 8.29 -15.02 -24.78
C LEU A 112 9.66 -15.26 -25.40
N ASN A 113 10.01 -14.41 -26.37
CA ASN A 113 11.28 -14.46 -27.11
C ASN A 113 12.42 -13.66 -26.45
N ALA A 114 12.39 -13.56 -25.11
CA ALA A 114 13.42 -12.91 -24.30
C ALA A 114 13.70 -13.74 -23.05
N VAL A 115 14.87 -13.59 -22.48
CA VAL A 115 15.22 -14.20 -21.19
C VAL A 115 14.55 -13.40 -20.07
N LEU A 116 13.74 -14.07 -19.26
CA LEU A 116 13.13 -13.45 -18.09
C LEU A 116 14.15 -13.30 -16.96
N HIS A 117 14.29 -12.10 -16.42
CA HIS A 117 15.18 -11.77 -15.32
C HIS A 117 14.37 -11.28 -14.11
N PRO A 118 14.42 -11.96 -12.94
CA PRO A 118 13.77 -11.47 -11.71
C PRO A 118 14.27 -10.07 -11.36
N TYR A 119 13.35 -9.10 -11.21
CA TYR A 119 13.75 -7.68 -11.10
C TYR A 119 12.80 -6.87 -10.17
N SER A 120 12.05 -7.55 -9.31
CA SER A 120 11.07 -6.90 -8.41
C SER A 120 11.69 -5.87 -7.47
N ALA A 121 12.88 -6.17 -6.93
CA ALA A 121 13.55 -5.27 -6.00
C ALA A 121 13.83 -3.90 -6.65
N GLU A 122 14.33 -3.91 -7.90
CA GLU A 122 14.65 -2.72 -8.68
C GLU A 122 13.38 -2.01 -9.17
N ILE A 123 12.36 -2.77 -9.62
CA ILE A 123 11.06 -2.24 -10.05
C ILE A 123 10.34 -1.53 -8.90
N ASN A 124 10.40 -2.08 -7.68
CA ASN A 124 9.73 -1.53 -6.51
C ASN A 124 10.51 -0.38 -5.84
N ALA A 125 11.84 -0.31 -6.03
CA ALA A 125 12.68 0.69 -5.40
C ALA A 125 12.26 2.16 -5.66
N PRO A 126 11.85 2.57 -6.89
CA PRO A 126 11.43 3.93 -7.15
C PRO A 126 10.24 4.42 -6.34
N ARG A 127 9.37 3.51 -5.82
CA ARG A 127 8.21 3.86 -5.00
C ARG A 127 8.56 4.19 -3.56
N GLN A 128 9.78 3.88 -3.10
CA GLN A 128 10.20 4.15 -1.71
C GLN A 128 10.29 5.64 -1.40
N SER A 129 10.74 6.46 -2.37
CA SER A 129 10.74 7.93 -2.27
C SER A 129 9.63 8.50 -3.15
N LYS A 130 8.70 9.23 -2.51
CA LYS A 130 7.53 9.80 -3.17
C LYS A 130 7.86 11.16 -3.80
N GLU A 131 7.37 11.39 -4.99
CA GLU A 131 7.37 12.71 -5.60
C GLU A 131 6.39 13.66 -4.85
N PRO A 132 6.57 14.97 -4.90
CA PRO A 132 5.68 15.91 -4.19
C PRO A 132 4.19 15.72 -4.49
N TRP A 133 3.82 15.41 -5.72
CA TRP A 133 2.43 15.17 -6.10
C TRP A 133 1.85 13.87 -5.50
N GLU A 134 2.68 12.81 -5.33
CA GLU A 134 2.28 11.58 -4.64
C GLU A 134 1.98 11.86 -3.17
N ILE A 135 2.81 12.69 -2.53
CA ILE A 135 2.60 13.14 -1.14
C ILE A 135 1.28 13.90 -1.00
N GLU A 136 0.92 14.75 -1.97
CA GLU A 136 -0.37 15.47 -1.93
C GLU A 136 -1.57 14.51 -2.04
N TYR A 137 -1.48 13.44 -2.82
CA TYR A 137 -2.53 12.41 -2.86
C TYR A 137 -2.62 11.65 -1.53
N MET A 138 -1.47 11.27 -0.94
CA MET A 138 -1.44 10.63 0.38
C MET A 138 -1.99 11.53 1.49
N LYS A 139 -1.66 12.83 1.48
CA LYS A 139 -2.25 13.82 2.40
C LYS A 139 -3.76 13.91 2.22
N LYS A 140 -4.24 13.90 0.99
CA LYS A 140 -5.68 13.94 0.72
C LYS A 140 -6.39 12.68 1.19
N ALA A 141 -5.79 11.52 1.00
CA ALA A 141 -6.29 10.27 1.58
C ALA A 141 -6.37 10.37 3.12
N GLN A 142 -5.32 10.91 3.76
CA GLN A 142 -5.31 11.12 5.22
C GLN A 142 -6.38 12.12 5.68
N GLU A 143 -6.59 13.24 4.98
CA GLU A 143 -7.66 14.21 5.30
C GLU A 143 -9.05 13.57 5.27
N ILE A 144 -9.30 12.67 4.30
CA ILE A 144 -10.57 11.92 4.22
C ILE A 144 -10.71 10.99 5.44
N THR A 145 -9.62 10.31 5.81
CA THR A 145 -9.57 9.41 6.97
C THR A 145 -9.81 10.16 8.27
N ASP A 146 -9.12 11.30 8.48
CA ASP A 146 -9.29 12.15 9.67
C ASP A 146 -10.74 12.64 9.78
N ARG A 147 -11.31 13.15 8.71
CA ARG A 147 -12.70 13.62 8.66
C ARG A 147 -13.69 12.48 8.90
N THR A 148 -13.39 11.29 8.42
CA THR A 148 -14.20 10.08 8.68
C THR A 148 -14.23 9.78 10.17
N PHE A 149 -13.08 9.81 10.83
CA PHE A 149 -12.99 9.58 12.27
C PHE A 149 -13.79 10.64 13.06
N GLU A 150 -13.61 11.91 12.76
CA GLU A 150 -14.31 13.02 13.43
C GLU A 150 -15.84 12.88 13.31
N ASP A 151 -16.35 12.58 12.10
CA ASP A 151 -17.80 12.40 11.88
C ASP A 151 -18.32 11.12 12.57
N LEU A 152 -17.50 10.06 12.62
CA LEU A 152 -17.85 8.79 13.25
C LEU A 152 -18.05 8.90 14.76
N LEU A 153 -17.28 9.76 15.44
CA LEU A 153 -17.43 10.01 16.88
C LEU A 153 -18.84 10.46 17.28
N ASN A 154 -19.58 11.08 16.35
CA ASN A 154 -20.95 11.55 16.62
C ASN A 154 -22.01 10.43 16.61
N VAL A 155 -21.68 9.23 16.15
CA VAL A 155 -22.61 8.11 16.01
C VAL A 155 -22.27 6.92 16.89
N ILE A 156 -21.03 6.82 17.37
CA ILE A 156 -20.60 5.74 18.26
C ILE A 156 -21.39 5.82 19.57
N ARG A 157 -22.02 4.70 19.95
CA ARG A 157 -22.82 4.59 21.17
C ARG A 157 -22.84 3.16 21.70
N PRO A 158 -23.12 2.95 22.98
CA PRO A 158 -23.36 1.62 23.55
C PRO A 158 -24.51 0.92 22.82
N GLY A 159 -24.44 -0.40 22.70
CA GLY A 159 -25.41 -1.24 22.00
C GLY A 159 -25.27 -1.29 20.49
N MET A 160 -24.38 -0.48 19.89
CA MET A 160 -23.98 -0.60 18.50
C MET A 160 -23.02 -1.78 18.35
N THR A 161 -23.18 -2.61 17.34
CA THR A 161 -22.24 -3.72 17.10
C THR A 161 -20.95 -3.24 16.42
N GLU A 162 -19.87 -4.02 16.57
CA GLU A 162 -18.61 -3.76 15.86
C GLU A 162 -18.81 -3.72 14.34
N LYS A 163 -19.68 -4.58 13.79
CA LYS A 163 -20.03 -4.58 12.35
C LYS A 163 -20.82 -3.34 11.93
N GLU A 164 -21.76 -2.87 12.74
CA GLU A 164 -22.47 -1.63 12.46
C GLU A 164 -21.51 -0.45 12.45
N LEU A 165 -20.57 -0.39 13.40
CA LEU A 165 -19.52 0.63 13.42
C LEU A 165 -18.65 0.57 12.17
N CYS A 166 -18.27 -0.62 11.71
CA CYS A 166 -17.52 -0.83 10.47
C CYS A 166 -18.30 -0.31 9.24
N ALA A 167 -19.59 -0.63 9.16
CA ALA A 167 -20.45 -0.19 8.07
C ALA A 167 -20.58 1.35 8.02
N GLU A 168 -20.77 1.98 9.20
CA GLU A 168 -20.81 3.44 9.34
C GLU A 168 -19.47 4.11 8.93
N LEU A 169 -18.35 3.47 9.26
CA LEU A 169 -17.01 3.91 8.87
C LEU A 169 -16.86 3.88 7.34
N ILE A 170 -17.14 2.73 6.71
CA ILE A 170 -17.01 2.57 5.25
C ILE A 170 -17.92 3.54 4.50
N TYR A 171 -19.16 3.72 4.96
CA TYR A 171 -20.06 4.70 4.39
C TYR A 171 -19.48 6.12 4.41
N ARG A 172 -18.82 6.52 5.49
CA ARG A 172 -18.22 7.86 5.61
C ARG A 172 -16.99 8.03 4.74
N LEU A 173 -16.18 7.00 4.59
CA LEU A 173 -15.06 7.04 3.66
C LEU A 173 -15.54 7.42 2.25
N TYR A 174 -16.54 6.72 1.72
CA TYR A 174 -17.12 7.05 0.42
C TYR A 174 -17.80 8.41 0.40
N LYS A 175 -18.56 8.76 1.44
CA LYS A 175 -19.22 10.07 1.58
C LYS A 175 -18.25 11.24 1.49
N PHE A 176 -17.02 11.07 1.98
CA PHE A 176 -15.99 12.11 1.97
C PHE A 176 -15.04 12.04 0.79
N GLY A 177 -15.27 11.15 -0.17
CA GLY A 177 -14.61 11.13 -1.46
C GLY A 177 -13.50 10.10 -1.62
N SER A 178 -13.44 9.09 -0.76
CA SER A 178 -12.57 7.93 -0.94
C SER A 178 -13.01 7.08 -2.14
N GLU A 179 -12.06 6.45 -2.81
CA GLU A 179 -12.28 5.41 -3.83
C GLU A 179 -12.62 4.04 -3.20
N GLY A 180 -12.39 3.90 -1.90
CA GLY A 180 -12.61 2.70 -1.10
C GLY A 180 -11.68 2.62 0.10
N PRO A 181 -11.88 1.66 0.99
CA PRO A 181 -10.91 1.35 2.04
C PRO A 181 -9.56 0.93 1.44
N SER A 182 -8.44 1.32 2.06
CA SER A 182 -7.10 0.88 1.68
C SER A 182 -6.79 -0.55 2.13
N PHE A 183 -7.52 -1.02 3.12
CA PHE A 183 -7.56 -2.40 3.66
C PHE A 183 -8.89 -2.64 4.35
N ASP A 184 -9.19 -3.89 4.69
CA ASP A 184 -10.42 -4.24 5.43
C ASP A 184 -10.39 -3.58 6.82
N PRO A 185 -11.31 -2.64 7.13
CA PRO A 185 -11.26 -1.91 8.38
C PRO A 185 -11.41 -2.81 9.61
N ILE A 186 -10.62 -2.54 10.63
CA ILE A 186 -10.71 -3.18 11.94
C ILE A 186 -11.48 -2.24 12.87
N THR A 187 -12.66 -2.66 13.32
CA THR A 187 -13.47 -1.96 14.33
C THR A 187 -13.82 -2.95 15.43
N ILE A 188 -13.08 -2.91 16.51
CA ILE A 188 -13.14 -3.90 17.60
C ILE A 188 -13.25 -3.21 18.96
N SER A 189 -13.81 -3.91 19.93
CA SER A 189 -14.14 -3.30 21.22
C SER A 189 -13.87 -4.21 22.41
N GLY A 190 -13.63 -3.62 23.58
CA GLY A 190 -13.43 -4.32 24.84
C GLY A 190 -12.34 -5.40 24.73
N PRO A 191 -12.63 -6.66 25.10
CA PRO A 191 -11.62 -7.75 25.02
C PRO A 191 -11.05 -7.99 23.63
N ASN A 192 -11.82 -7.72 22.56
CA ASN A 192 -11.36 -7.90 21.18
C ASN A 192 -10.23 -6.95 20.80
N THR A 193 -10.05 -5.83 21.50
CA THR A 193 -8.96 -4.88 21.24
C THR A 193 -7.55 -5.47 21.50
N SER A 194 -7.46 -6.65 22.09
CA SER A 194 -6.22 -7.40 22.22
C SER A 194 -5.80 -8.14 20.93
N LEU A 195 -6.65 -8.15 19.90
CA LEU A 195 -6.42 -8.84 18.64
C LEU A 195 -5.94 -7.84 17.58
N PRO A 196 -4.64 -7.80 17.22
CA PRO A 196 -4.11 -6.81 16.28
C PRO A 196 -4.77 -6.84 14.89
N HIS A 197 -5.25 -8.02 14.47
CA HIS A 197 -5.99 -8.21 13.22
C HIS A 197 -7.40 -8.74 13.51
N GLY A 198 -8.07 -8.14 14.52
CA GLY A 198 -9.44 -8.50 14.88
C GLY A 198 -10.43 -8.17 13.77
N VAL A 199 -11.38 -9.07 13.53
CA VAL A 199 -12.45 -8.87 12.56
C VAL A 199 -13.69 -8.35 13.28
N PRO A 200 -14.37 -7.30 12.75
CA PRO A 200 -15.60 -6.79 13.33
C PRO A 200 -16.67 -7.87 13.51
N SER A 201 -17.21 -7.99 14.72
CA SER A 201 -18.13 -9.05 15.13
C SER A 201 -19.54 -8.50 15.48
N GLU A 202 -20.44 -9.38 15.90
CA GLU A 202 -21.75 -9.00 16.46
C GLU A 202 -21.65 -8.53 17.92
N ARG A 203 -20.45 -8.38 18.48
CA ARG A 203 -20.29 -7.86 19.83
C ARG A 203 -20.80 -6.42 19.88
N GLU A 204 -21.67 -6.13 20.84
CA GLU A 204 -22.14 -4.79 21.13
C GLU A 204 -21.09 -4.01 21.93
N LEU A 205 -20.90 -2.75 21.59
CA LEU A 205 -20.08 -1.80 22.31
C LEU A 205 -20.71 -1.51 23.68
N GLN A 206 -19.89 -1.50 24.74
CA GLN A 206 -20.35 -1.31 26.12
C GLN A 206 -19.63 -0.14 26.79
N TYR A 207 -20.28 0.46 27.77
CA TYR A 207 -19.60 1.42 28.64
C TYR A 207 -18.39 0.76 29.33
N GLY A 208 -17.24 1.45 29.33
CA GLY A 208 -16.01 0.92 29.88
C GLY A 208 -15.13 0.19 28.85
N ASP A 209 -15.59 0.05 27.61
CA ASP A 209 -14.77 -0.50 26.54
C ASP A 209 -13.76 0.52 26.00
N PHE A 210 -12.58 0.04 25.63
CA PHE A 210 -11.88 0.65 24.51
C PHE A 210 -12.55 0.22 23.19
N VAL A 211 -12.61 1.13 22.24
CA VAL A 211 -13.02 0.89 20.86
C VAL A 211 -11.83 1.26 19.99
N THR A 212 -11.23 0.26 19.35
CA THR A 212 -10.10 0.44 18.42
C THR A 212 -10.61 0.39 17.00
N MET A 213 -10.31 1.44 16.26
CA MET A 213 -10.63 1.58 14.84
C MET A 213 -9.34 1.75 14.07
N ASP A 214 -9.04 0.77 13.21
CA ASP A 214 -7.88 0.78 12.34
C ASP A 214 -8.36 0.73 10.90
N PHE A 215 -8.09 1.79 10.15
CA PHE A 215 -8.66 2.01 8.83
C PHE A 215 -7.90 3.05 8.04
N GLY A 216 -8.05 2.98 6.75
CA GLY A 216 -7.53 3.97 5.82
C GLY A 216 -8.37 4.02 4.56
N CYS A 217 -8.02 4.90 3.65
CA CYS A 217 -8.74 5.05 2.40
C CYS A 217 -7.81 5.15 1.19
N LEU A 218 -8.39 5.03 0.00
CA LEU A 218 -7.73 5.24 -1.28
C LEU A 218 -8.15 6.59 -1.87
N TYR A 219 -7.16 7.35 -2.30
CA TYR A 219 -7.36 8.56 -3.10
C TYR A 219 -6.36 8.59 -4.27
N HIS A 220 -6.86 8.56 -5.50
CA HIS A 220 -6.06 8.34 -6.71
C HIS A 220 -5.14 7.12 -6.60
N GLY A 221 -5.66 6.05 -5.95
CA GLY A 221 -4.96 4.81 -5.71
C GLY A 221 -3.93 4.84 -4.57
N TYR A 222 -3.66 5.98 -3.95
CA TYR A 222 -2.76 6.11 -2.80
C TYR A 222 -3.48 5.87 -1.49
N CYS A 223 -2.83 5.12 -0.60
CA CYS A 223 -3.36 4.72 0.69
C CYS A 223 -3.15 5.80 1.76
N SER A 224 -4.09 5.89 2.69
CA SER A 224 -3.86 6.31 4.08
C SER A 224 -3.98 5.13 5.01
N ASP A 225 -3.51 5.30 6.25
CA ASP A 225 -3.47 4.28 7.30
C ASP A 225 -3.51 4.96 8.67
N MET A 226 -4.52 4.66 9.47
CA MET A 226 -4.69 5.30 10.77
C MET A 226 -5.40 4.40 11.77
N THR A 227 -4.75 4.15 12.91
CA THR A 227 -5.42 3.56 14.08
C THR A 227 -5.81 4.63 15.09
N ARG A 228 -7.03 4.56 15.61
CA ARG A 228 -7.51 5.35 16.75
C ARG A 228 -8.23 4.46 17.75
N THR A 229 -7.85 4.63 19.02
CA THR A 229 -8.54 3.97 20.15
C THR A 229 -9.18 5.02 21.01
N ILE A 230 -10.46 4.85 21.29
CA ILE A 230 -11.24 5.72 22.20
C ILE A 230 -11.79 4.94 23.36
N ALA A 231 -12.12 5.63 24.45
CA ALA A 231 -12.86 5.07 25.57
C ALA A 231 -14.35 5.35 25.42
N LEU A 232 -15.19 4.34 25.58
CA LEU A 232 -16.64 4.55 25.62
C LEU A 232 -17.08 4.75 27.08
N GLY A 233 -17.12 6.01 27.49
CA GLY A 233 -17.44 6.42 28.85
C GLY A 233 -16.21 6.52 29.75
N TYR A 234 -15.91 5.50 30.55
CA TYR A 234 -14.80 5.51 31.52
C TYR A 234 -13.81 4.36 31.22
N VAL A 235 -12.60 4.50 31.70
CA VAL A 235 -11.56 3.46 31.64
C VAL A 235 -11.01 3.18 33.03
N SER A 236 -10.50 1.95 33.25
CA SER A 236 -9.78 1.62 34.47
C SER A 236 -8.37 2.25 34.47
N GLU A 237 -7.78 2.45 35.65
CA GLU A 237 -6.41 2.94 35.78
C GLU A 237 -5.40 2.10 34.97
N LYS A 238 -5.61 0.78 34.87
CA LYS A 238 -4.77 -0.10 34.06
C LYS A 238 -4.89 0.22 32.57
N MET A 239 -6.09 0.43 32.08
CA MET A 239 -6.34 0.77 30.66
C MET A 239 -5.75 2.15 30.34
N ASP A 240 -5.95 3.12 31.22
CA ASP A 240 -5.36 4.45 31.10
C ASP A 240 -3.83 4.40 31.01
N LYS A 241 -3.19 3.63 31.93
CA LYS A 241 -1.73 3.42 31.91
C LYS A 241 -1.30 2.82 30.58
N VAL A 242 -1.96 1.78 30.07
CA VAL A 242 -1.60 1.15 28.79
C VAL A 242 -1.74 2.14 27.65
N TYR A 243 -2.83 2.87 27.59
CA TYR A 243 -3.09 3.86 26.53
C TYR A 243 -1.98 4.93 26.47
N HIS A 244 -1.67 5.54 27.62
CA HIS A 244 -0.64 6.56 27.68
C HIS A 244 0.76 6.02 27.37
N THR A 245 1.08 4.80 27.82
CA THR A 245 2.34 4.15 27.47
C THR A 245 2.48 3.96 25.96
N VAL A 246 1.42 3.50 25.28
CA VAL A 246 1.42 3.33 23.83
C VAL A 246 1.53 4.68 23.11
N LEU A 247 0.84 5.71 23.58
CA LEU A 247 0.93 7.05 23.02
C LEU A 247 2.36 7.62 23.14
N GLU A 248 2.98 7.50 24.30
CA GLU A 248 4.37 7.92 24.52
C GLU A 248 5.34 7.15 23.62
N ALA A 249 5.14 5.84 23.47
CA ALA A 249 5.95 5.01 22.56
C ALA A 249 5.79 5.45 21.10
N GLN A 250 4.56 5.71 20.65
CA GLN A 250 4.30 6.20 19.29
C GLN A 250 5.02 7.54 19.06
N LEU A 251 4.89 8.50 19.97
CA LEU A 251 5.53 9.81 19.87
C LEU A 251 7.06 9.70 19.87
N ALA A 252 7.64 8.82 20.68
CA ALA A 252 9.07 8.55 20.69
C ALA A 252 9.56 8.00 19.34
N GLY A 253 8.83 7.06 18.74
CA GLY A 253 9.12 6.52 17.43
C GLY A 253 8.99 7.58 16.32
N ILE A 254 7.94 8.42 16.35
CA ILE A 254 7.79 9.55 15.42
C ILE A 254 8.98 10.50 15.53
N ALA A 255 9.38 10.88 16.74
CA ALA A 255 10.52 11.76 16.96
C ALA A 255 11.86 11.17 16.47
N ALA A 256 11.99 9.83 16.46
CA ALA A 256 13.15 9.12 15.93
C ALA A 256 13.12 8.98 14.39
N THR A 257 11.96 9.18 13.77
CA THR A 257 11.77 8.98 12.33
C THR A 257 12.35 10.13 11.53
N LYS A 258 13.42 9.86 10.77
CA LYS A 258 14.03 10.79 9.82
C LYS A 258 14.92 10.07 8.82
N ALA A 259 15.19 10.72 7.69
CA ALA A 259 16.14 10.22 6.69
C ALA A 259 17.51 9.88 7.32
N GLY A 260 18.11 8.78 6.90
CA GLY A 260 19.39 8.29 7.38
C GLY A 260 19.35 7.49 8.70
N VAL A 261 18.22 7.48 9.42
CA VAL A 261 18.03 6.60 10.59
C VAL A 261 17.58 5.21 10.11
N THR A 262 18.05 4.13 10.75
CA THR A 262 17.65 2.77 10.41
C THR A 262 16.25 2.46 10.95
N GLY A 263 15.51 1.58 10.26
CA GLY A 263 14.22 1.09 10.74
C GLY A 263 14.31 0.46 12.14
N LYS A 264 15.43 -0.20 12.42
CA LYS A 264 15.73 -0.78 13.73
C LYS A 264 15.86 0.27 14.83
N ALA A 265 16.48 1.42 14.56
CA ALA A 265 16.60 2.49 15.55
C ALA A 265 15.25 3.15 15.84
N MET A 266 14.38 3.27 14.83
CA MET A 266 13.02 3.79 15.00
C MET A 266 12.16 2.85 15.85
N ASP A 267 12.17 1.54 15.55
CA ASP A 267 11.49 0.52 16.34
C ASP A 267 12.00 0.50 17.79
N ALA A 268 13.32 0.55 17.99
CA ALA A 268 13.93 0.53 19.32
C ALA A 268 13.51 1.72 20.18
N ALA A 269 13.30 2.90 19.59
CA ALA A 269 12.86 4.08 20.33
C ALA A 269 11.47 3.90 20.94
N ALA A 270 10.52 3.37 20.17
CA ALA A 270 9.17 3.09 20.65
C ALA A 270 9.14 1.89 21.62
N ARG A 271 9.82 0.80 21.28
CA ARG A 271 9.87 -0.42 22.07
C ARG A 271 10.43 -0.17 23.47
N LYS A 272 11.49 0.64 23.57
CA LYS A 272 12.09 0.99 24.85
C LYS A 272 11.08 1.62 25.82
N VAL A 273 10.19 2.48 25.38
CA VAL A 273 9.18 3.11 26.23
C VAL A 273 8.22 2.06 26.80
N ILE A 274 7.78 1.11 25.96
CA ILE A 274 6.87 0.02 26.37
C ILE A 274 7.57 -0.90 27.38
N ASP A 275 8.81 -1.27 27.14
CA ASP A 275 9.58 -2.15 28.01
C ASP A 275 9.89 -1.49 29.36
N ASP A 276 10.31 -0.22 29.39
CA ASP A 276 10.57 0.57 30.59
C ASP A 276 9.31 0.75 31.48
N ALA A 277 8.12 0.80 30.84
CA ALA A 277 6.84 0.87 31.56
C ALA A 277 6.40 -0.46 32.21
N GLY A 278 7.18 -1.53 32.01
CA GLY A 278 6.94 -2.86 32.57
C GLY A 278 6.13 -3.80 31.65
N PHE A 279 6.01 -3.47 30.36
CA PHE A 279 5.29 -4.27 29.36
C PHE A 279 6.26 -5.02 28.42
N VAL A 280 7.37 -5.52 28.95
CA VAL A 280 8.38 -6.29 28.18
C VAL A 280 7.72 -7.44 27.43
N GLY A 281 7.98 -7.54 26.13
CA GLY A 281 7.44 -8.59 25.27
C GLY A 281 5.98 -8.40 24.85
N CYS A 282 5.29 -7.34 25.28
CA CYS A 282 3.91 -7.04 24.88
C CYS A 282 3.82 -6.37 23.50
N PHE A 283 4.92 -5.80 22.99
CA PHE A 283 4.98 -5.23 21.64
C PHE A 283 5.47 -6.29 20.64
N GLY A 284 4.56 -7.12 20.15
CA GLY A 284 4.85 -8.32 19.37
C GLY A 284 5.10 -8.13 17.88
N HIS A 285 5.00 -6.90 17.34
CA HIS A 285 5.20 -6.60 15.92
C HIS A 285 6.18 -5.44 15.69
N SER A 286 6.35 -5.01 14.46
CA SER A 286 7.21 -3.87 14.08
C SER A 286 6.56 -2.54 14.46
N TYR A 287 7.38 -1.51 14.62
CA TYR A 287 6.91 -0.14 14.86
C TYR A 287 6.05 0.39 13.72
N GLY A 288 6.42 0.11 12.47
CA GLY A 288 5.63 0.53 11.33
C GLY A 288 6.20 0.15 9.96
N HIS A 289 5.53 0.62 8.94
CA HIS A 289 5.85 0.39 7.54
C HIS A 289 5.59 1.66 6.71
N SER A 290 6.17 1.73 5.53
CA SER A 290 5.79 2.74 4.54
C SER A 290 4.49 2.34 3.84
N LEU A 291 3.83 3.32 3.27
CA LEU A 291 2.64 3.16 2.43
C LEU A 291 2.76 4.00 1.16
N GLY A 292 1.87 3.77 0.23
CA GLY A 292 1.83 4.46 -1.05
C GLY A 292 0.69 3.93 -1.90
N LEU A 293 0.98 3.34 -3.04
CA LEU A 293 0.00 2.58 -3.84
C LEU A 293 -0.38 1.24 -3.20
N LEU A 294 0.51 0.69 -2.37
CA LEU A 294 0.24 -0.44 -1.50
C LEU A 294 0.15 0.04 -0.07
N ILE A 295 -0.69 -0.63 0.73
CA ILE A 295 -0.78 -0.35 2.17
C ILE A 295 0.54 -0.67 2.88
N HIS A 296 1.21 -1.74 2.49
CA HIS A 296 2.52 -2.12 2.99
C HIS A 296 3.57 -1.96 1.90
N GLU A 297 4.42 -0.94 2.01
CA GLU A 297 5.57 -0.71 1.14
C GLU A 297 6.89 -0.70 1.93
N ALA A 298 7.98 -0.88 1.22
CA ALA A 298 9.31 -0.61 1.76
C ALA A 298 9.60 0.90 1.74
N PRO A 299 10.46 1.38 2.66
CA PRO A 299 11.10 0.67 3.76
C PRO A 299 10.17 0.47 4.96
N ASN A 300 10.53 -0.42 5.88
CA ASN A 300 9.81 -0.61 7.14
C ASN A 300 10.64 -0.19 8.35
N ALA A 301 9.95 0.18 9.43
CA ALA A 301 10.53 0.47 10.74
C ALA A 301 10.38 -0.79 11.62
N SER A 302 11.37 -1.68 11.56
CA SER A 302 11.36 -2.95 12.26
C SER A 302 12.73 -3.27 12.88
N MET A 303 12.74 -4.11 13.91
CA MET A 303 13.97 -4.60 14.56
C MET A 303 14.96 -5.28 13.58
N ARG A 304 14.49 -5.70 12.41
CA ARG A 304 15.28 -6.41 11.39
C ARG A 304 15.82 -5.50 10.30
N ASN A 305 15.41 -4.24 10.26
CA ASN A 305 15.81 -3.33 9.20
C ASN A 305 16.99 -2.45 9.64
N ASP A 306 18.19 -2.90 9.32
CA ASP A 306 19.44 -2.16 9.57
C ASP A 306 19.79 -1.15 8.45
N LYS A 307 18.94 -1.05 7.39
CA LYS A 307 19.17 -0.09 6.30
C LYS A 307 18.69 1.30 6.71
N PRO A 308 19.44 2.36 6.35
CA PRO A 308 18.98 3.73 6.58
C PRO A 308 17.74 4.04 5.72
N MET A 309 16.82 4.81 6.29
CA MET A 309 15.66 5.34 5.57
C MET A 309 16.12 6.29 4.46
N PRO A 310 15.55 6.20 3.25
CA PRO A 310 15.83 7.15 2.18
C PRO A 310 15.38 8.57 2.55
N ALA A 311 15.90 9.56 1.83
CA ALA A 311 15.48 10.95 1.93
C ALA A 311 14.23 11.22 1.07
#